data_60c7f9a1e50bb70e1d2d335f81bb3e6f
#
_entry.id   60c7f9a1e50bb70e1d2d335f81bb3e6f
#
_cell.length_a   1.000
_cell.length_b   1.000
_cell.length_c   1.000
_cell.angle_alpha   90.00
_cell.angle_beta   90.00
_cell.angle_gamma   90.00
#
_symmetry.space_group_name_H-M   'P 1'
#
loop_
_entity.id
_entity.type
_entity.pdbx_description
1 polymer ?
#
loop_
_entity_poly.entity_id
_entity_poly.type
_entity_poly.pdbx_seq_one_letter_code
_entity_poly.pdbx_strand_id
1 'polypeptide(L)'
;MSTDRCTRRQALRSLVGGSALFPALLSDLLARDADPLAPRPSHHPARAKRVIFVFLSGGISQLDTFDPKPRLVADHLKEVAVEGAHGKKLKVLKPFWEFRPRRACGMPVSELLPHLGDAADELCVIRSMKADHRDHTQGTLGMHTGSVTFTRPSLGSWVSYGLGTENRNLPSFMVIAPHLPFGGEQPWSSDFLPGAHQGTRVQPGPDPVPFLRPPAPAAQEAERSLLEAYNRRHLEERGGDPRLAARIRSFETAFGMQVEAPEAFDVSKESEATLRLYGIEPGKPPGFGWQCLVARRLVERGVRFVELVERGAGMYDTWDSHEDLPADHARRARAADRPMAALLRDLRARGLLEDTLVVITSEFGRPPFEDGSKGRGRSHQISAFTSVLAGAGVRGGHVHGETDDYGIQVIRDPVHVHDFHATILHLLGLDHERLTFRHLGRDFRLTDVAGRVVREILA
;
A
#
# COMPACT_ATOMS: atom_id res chain seq x y z
N MET A 1 29.82 -27.33 -38.50
CA MET A 1 28.82 -28.07 -37.73
C MET A 1 28.06 -27.06 -36.88
N SER A 2 26.86 -26.69 -37.34
CA SER A 2 25.99 -25.75 -36.65
C SER A 2 25.25 -26.52 -35.56
N THR A 3 25.51 -26.20 -34.30
CA THR A 3 24.72 -26.74 -33.18
C THR A 3 23.46 -25.88 -33.06
N ASP A 4 22.39 -26.31 -33.73
CA ASP A 4 21.06 -25.75 -33.56
C ASP A 4 20.63 -25.91 -32.08
N ARG A 5 20.69 -24.84 -31.33
CA ARG A 5 20.17 -24.86 -29.95
C ARG A 5 18.66 -24.89 -30.04
N CYS A 6 18.07 -26.04 -29.75
CA CYS A 6 16.64 -26.24 -29.61
C CYS A 6 16.10 -25.17 -28.60
N THR A 7 15.25 -24.30 -29.06
CA THR A 7 14.63 -23.29 -28.19
C THR A 7 13.64 -23.98 -27.25
N ARG A 8 13.39 -23.39 -26.05
CA ARG A 8 12.41 -23.89 -25.06
C ARG A 8 11.04 -24.16 -25.71
N ARG A 9 10.67 -23.37 -26.72
CA ARG A 9 9.44 -23.48 -27.50
C ARG A 9 9.47 -24.70 -28.45
N GLN A 10 10.61 -25.04 -29.02
CA GLN A 10 10.78 -26.26 -29.88
C GLN A 10 10.82 -27.51 -29.03
N ALA A 11 11.48 -27.50 -27.87
CA ALA A 11 11.48 -28.64 -26.92
C ALA A 11 10.07 -28.93 -26.38
N LEU A 12 9.30 -27.89 -26.05
CA LEU A 12 7.89 -28.06 -25.65
C LEU A 12 7.01 -28.57 -26.77
N ARG A 13 7.20 -28.15 -28.03
CA ARG A 13 6.47 -28.68 -29.19
C ARG A 13 6.77 -30.14 -29.48
N SER A 14 7.99 -30.64 -29.25
CA SER A 14 8.34 -32.04 -29.43
C SER A 14 7.86 -32.98 -28.30
N LEU A 15 7.64 -32.44 -27.08
CA LEU A 15 7.04 -33.21 -25.96
C LEU A 15 5.52 -33.35 -26.07
N VAL A 16 4.86 -32.53 -26.89
CA VAL A 16 3.38 -32.38 -26.98
C VAL A 16 2.74 -33.41 -27.92
N GLY A 17 3.51 -34.15 -28.69
CA GLY A 17 2.95 -35.08 -29.70
C GLY A 17 2.11 -36.28 -29.18
N GLY A 18 1.84 -36.35 -27.88
CA GLY A 18 1.18 -37.54 -27.32
C GLY A 18 0.07 -37.31 -26.27
N SER A 19 -0.28 -36.08 -25.88
CA SER A 19 -1.32 -35.88 -24.85
C SER A 19 -2.34 -34.81 -25.23
N ALA A 20 -3.61 -35.14 -25.21
CA ALA A 20 -4.74 -34.23 -25.51
C ALA A 20 -4.94 -33.10 -24.46
N LEU A 21 -4.34 -33.21 -23.26
CA LEU A 21 -4.39 -32.18 -22.18
C LEU A 21 -3.32 -31.12 -22.35
N PHE A 22 -2.27 -31.36 -23.11
CA PHE A 22 -1.14 -30.47 -23.28
C PHE A 22 -1.44 -29.19 -24.13
N PRO A 23 -2.28 -29.22 -25.19
CA PRO A 23 -2.58 -28.02 -25.96
C PRO A 23 -3.30 -26.95 -25.14
N ALA A 24 -4.18 -27.34 -24.23
CA ALA A 24 -4.89 -26.40 -23.37
C ALA A 24 -3.95 -25.73 -22.32
N LEU A 25 -3.08 -26.53 -21.71
CA LEU A 25 -2.05 -26.01 -20.78
C LEU A 25 -1.01 -25.12 -21.48
N LEU A 26 -0.62 -25.52 -22.72
CA LEU A 26 0.32 -24.73 -23.50
C LEU A 26 -0.31 -23.42 -24.02
N SER A 27 -1.59 -23.47 -24.43
CA SER A 27 -2.30 -22.26 -24.85
C SER A 27 -2.53 -21.31 -23.68
N ASP A 28 -2.80 -21.80 -22.47
CA ASP A 28 -2.92 -21.01 -21.25
C ASP A 28 -1.56 -20.39 -20.84
N LEU A 29 -0.47 -21.15 -20.92
CA LEU A 29 0.89 -20.66 -20.69
C LEU A 29 1.32 -19.59 -21.71
N LEU A 30 0.98 -19.79 -22.99
CA LEU A 30 1.30 -18.84 -24.06
C LEU A 30 0.42 -17.58 -23.99
N ALA A 31 -0.84 -17.71 -23.55
CA ALA A 31 -1.73 -16.58 -23.32
C ALA A 31 -1.26 -15.72 -22.12
N ARG A 32 -0.71 -16.35 -21.07
CA ARG A 32 -0.12 -15.66 -19.92
C ARG A 32 1.13 -14.85 -20.28
N ASP A 33 1.92 -15.34 -21.24
CA ASP A 33 3.06 -14.58 -21.78
C ASP A 33 2.63 -13.42 -22.69
N ALA A 34 1.40 -13.49 -23.27
CA ALA A 34 0.87 -12.47 -24.16
C ALA A 34 0.15 -11.30 -23.45
N ASP A 35 -0.42 -11.53 -22.26
CA ASP A 35 -1.10 -10.49 -21.46
C ASP A 35 -0.54 -10.47 -20.03
N PRO A 36 0.40 -9.56 -19.71
CA PRO A 36 1.01 -9.46 -18.39
C PRO A 36 0.02 -9.12 -17.28
N LEU A 37 -1.12 -8.52 -17.61
CA LEU A 37 -2.17 -8.14 -16.67
C LEU A 37 -3.34 -9.13 -16.64
N ALA A 38 -3.29 -10.24 -17.38
CA ALA A 38 -4.33 -11.27 -17.31
C ALA A 38 -4.53 -11.74 -15.85
N PRO A 39 -5.77 -11.97 -15.40
CA PRO A 39 -6.04 -12.53 -14.08
C PRO A 39 -5.29 -13.84 -13.88
N ARG A 40 -4.63 -13.97 -12.74
CA ARG A 40 -3.86 -15.17 -12.37
C ARG A 40 -4.47 -15.84 -11.14
N PRO A 41 -4.50 -17.17 -11.09
CA PRO A 41 -4.94 -17.89 -9.91
C PRO A 41 -3.96 -17.61 -8.75
N SER A 42 -4.50 -17.44 -7.56
CA SER A 42 -3.71 -17.38 -6.34
C SER A 42 -3.04 -18.73 -6.03
N HIS A 43 -1.98 -18.72 -5.24
CA HIS A 43 -1.23 -19.91 -4.85
C HIS A 43 -2.01 -20.79 -3.84
N HIS A 44 -2.91 -20.18 -3.07
CA HIS A 44 -3.82 -20.78 -2.10
C HIS A 44 -5.10 -19.93 -1.97
N PRO A 45 -6.16 -20.39 -1.30
CA PRO A 45 -7.38 -19.62 -1.13
C PRO A 45 -7.12 -18.25 -0.53
N ALA A 46 -7.49 -17.20 -1.26
CA ALA A 46 -7.34 -15.82 -0.84
C ALA A 46 -8.46 -15.42 0.14
N ARG A 47 -8.14 -14.61 1.14
CA ARG A 47 -9.10 -13.92 2.01
C ARG A 47 -9.35 -12.49 1.52
N ALA A 48 -8.30 -11.84 1.01
CA ALA A 48 -8.37 -10.53 0.39
C ALA A 48 -8.35 -10.67 -1.15
N LYS A 49 -9.19 -9.89 -1.82
CA LYS A 49 -9.13 -9.68 -3.27
C LYS A 49 -8.41 -8.38 -3.60
N ARG A 50 -8.46 -7.39 -2.67
CA ARG A 50 -8.00 -6.02 -2.88
C ARG A 50 -7.34 -5.48 -1.63
N VAL A 51 -6.49 -4.48 -1.82
CA VAL A 51 -5.80 -3.76 -0.73
C VAL A 51 -6.01 -2.26 -0.89
N ILE A 52 -6.34 -1.59 0.19
CA ILE A 52 -6.20 -0.13 0.32
C ILE A 52 -5.07 0.12 1.32
N PHE A 53 -3.97 0.69 0.85
CA PHE A 53 -2.76 0.94 1.61
C PHE A 53 -2.67 2.43 1.96
N VAL A 54 -2.99 2.80 3.20
CA VAL A 54 -2.91 4.16 3.70
C VAL A 54 -1.54 4.40 4.30
N PHE A 55 -0.73 5.19 3.62
CA PHE A 55 0.61 5.55 4.05
C PHE A 55 0.62 6.95 4.69
N LEU A 56 0.85 6.99 5.99
CA LEU A 56 0.94 8.21 6.80
C LEU A 56 2.40 8.70 6.77
N SER A 57 2.75 9.48 5.76
CA SER A 57 4.14 9.88 5.48
C SER A 57 4.71 10.77 6.57
N GLY A 58 5.85 10.36 7.15
CA GLY A 58 6.58 11.15 8.14
C GLY A 58 6.72 10.51 9.52
N GLY A 59 6.39 9.24 9.70
CA GLY A 59 6.63 8.54 10.98
C GLY A 59 5.66 8.97 12.08
N ILE A 60 4.40 8.53 12.00
CA ILE A 60 3.39 8.78 13.05
C ILE A 60 3.83 8.20 14.40
N SER A 61 3.60 8.94 15.49
CA SER A 61 3.96 8.49 16.83
C SER A 61 3.04 7.38 17.36
N GLN A 62 3.56 6.18 17.50
CA GLN A 62 2.86 5.06 18.14
C GLN A 62 2.49 5.36 19.59
N LEU A 63 3.34 6.13 20.28
CA LEU A 63 3.17 6.50 21.69
C LEU A 63 2.02 7.48 21.93
N ASP A 64 1.64 8.20 20.88
CA ASP A 64 0.56 9.20 20.89
C ASP A 64 -0.70 8.72 20.18
N THR A 65 -0.74 7.43 19.68
CA THR A 65 -1.86 6.88 18.91
C THR A 65 -2.40 5.54 19.43
N PHE A 66 -1.58 4.45 19.45
CA PHE A 66 -2.07 3.09 19.71
C PHE A 66 -1.28 2.32 20.78
N ASP A 67 -0.14 2.85 21.27
CA ASP A 67 0.72 2.16 22.24
C ASP A 67 0.85 2.94 23.56
N PRO A 68 -0.15 2.88 24.45
CA PRO A 68 -0.14 3.59 25.72
C PRO A 68 0.96 3.07 26.65
N LYS A 69 1.74 4.00 27.24
CA LYS A 69 2.84 3.71 28.14
C LYS A 69 2.69 4.47 29.48
N PRO A 70 2.10 3.86 30.51
CA PRO A 70 1.94 4.50 31.82
C PRO A 70 3.27 4.98 32.42
N ARG A 71 4.38 4.27 32.13
CA ARG A 71 5.72 4.64 32.58
C ARG A 71 6.16 6.02 32.07
N LEU A 72 5.79 6.39 30.84
CA LEU A 72 6.08 7.72 30.28
C LEU A 72 5.39 8.84 31.05
N VAL A 73 4.19 8.56 31.60
CA VAL A 73 3.46 9.53 32.43
C VAL A 73 4.18 9.71 33.78
N ALA A 74 4.60 8.62 34.40
CA ALA A 74 5.29 8.63 35.70
C ALA A 74 6.69 9.26 35.64
N ASP A 75 7.37 9.13 34.50
CA ASP A 75 8.74 9.62 34.30
C ASP A 75 8.81 10.89 33.42
N HIS A 76 7.70 11.55 33.20
CA HIS A 76 7.66 12.79 32.40
C HIS A 76 8.65 13.84 32.89
N LEU A 77 9.45 14.37 31.95
CA LEU A 77 10.55 15.33 32.16
C LEU A 77 11.74 14.83 32.98
N LYS A 78 11.76 13.57 33.41
CA LYS A 78 12.96 12.97 34.00
C LYS A 78 13.99 12.68 32.92
N GLU A 79 15.24 12.83 33.27
CA GLU A 79 16.37 12.41 32.44
C GLU A 79 16.70 10.93 32.70
N VAL A 80 16.67 10.13 31.65
CA VAL A 80 17.01 8.71 31.70
C VAL A 80 18.21 8.40 30.80
N ALA A 81 19.05 7.47 31.24
CA ALA A 81 20.12 6.95 30.41
C ALA A 81 19.51 5.97 29.38
N VAL A 82 19.83 6.18 28.11
CA VAL A 82 19.33 5.35 27.01
C VAL A 82 20.49 4.60 26.38
N GLU A 83 20.34 3.30 26.22
CA GLU A 83 21.31 2.47 25.53
C GLU A 83 21.47 2.96 24.06
N GLY A 84 22.68 3.12 23.60
CA GLY A 84 22.99 3.68 22.27
C GLY A 84 23.03 5.20 22.17
N ALA A 85 22.67 5.96 23.21
CA ALA A 85 22.79 7.42 23.25
C ALA A 85 24.20 7.93 23.64
N HIS A 86 25.22 7.09 23.57
CA HIS A 86 26.61 7.44 23.91
C HIS A 86 26.77 8.10 25.30
N GLY A 87 26.03 7.61 26.29
CA GLY A 87 26.06 8.12 27.67
C GLY A 87 25.26 9.41 27.88
N LYS A 88 24.60 9.95 26.88
CA LYS A 88 23.70 11.09 27.07
C LYS A 88 22.42 10.66 27.79
N LYS A 89 22.00 11.48 28.73
CA LYS A 89 20.66 11.36 29.31
C LYS A 89 19.67 12.11 28.43
N LEU A 90 18.54 11.48 28.17
CA LEU A 90 17.46 12.06 27.38
C LEU A 90 16.24 12.30 28.27
N LYS A 91 15.58 13.41 28.05
CA LYS A 91 14.39 13.81 28.80
C LYS A 91 13.16 13.10 28.25
N VAL A 92 12.43 12.41 29.12
CA VAL A 92 11.24 11.63 28.78
C VAL A 92 10.04 12.57 28.53
N LEU A 93 9.32 12.32 27.46
CA LEU A 93 8.03 12.96 27.19
C LEU A 93 6.89 11.96 27.35
N LYS A 94 5.89 12.29 28.15
CA LYS A 94 4.63 11.54 28.19
C LYS A 94 3.88 11.64 26.84
N PRO A 95 2.89 10.77 26.58
CA PRO A 95 1.93 10.98 25.48
C PRO A 95 1.23 12.33 25.62
N PHE A 96 0.99 13.01 24.51
CA PHE A 96 0.35 14.33 24.51
C PHE A 96 -1.18 14.24 24.58
N TRP A 97 -1.76 13.06 24.33
CA TRP A 97 -3.19 12.79 24.42
C TRP A 97 -3.47 11.62 25.37
N GLU A 98 -4.65 11.66 25.98
CA GLU A 98 -5.13 10.55 26.79
C GLU A 98 -5.53 9.36 25.91
N PHE A 99 -5.36 8.15 26.49
CA PHE A 99 -5.86 6.93 25.92
C PHE A 99 -7.14 6.50 26.62
N ARG A 100 -8.11 6.08 25.83
CA ARG A 100 -9.37 5.54 26.36
C ARG A 100 -9.69 4.17 25.77
N PRO A 101 -10.23 3.25 26.58
CA PRO A 101 -10.81 2.02 26.05
C PRO A 101 -11.90 2.36 25.05
N ARG A 102 -11.87 1.72 23.89
CA ARG A 102 -12.81 1.98 22.81
C ARG A 102 -13.63 0.73 22.51
N ARG A 103 -14.93 0.94 22.22
CA ARG A 103 -15.85 -0.09 21.77
C ARG A 103 -15.92 -1.32 22.69
N ALA A 104 -16.48 -2.44 22.16
CA ALA A 104 -16.64 -3.69 22.91
C ALA A 104 -15.29 -4.40 23.19
N CYS A 105 -14.32 -4.27 22.27
CA CYS A 105 -12.99 -4.86 22.44
C CYS A 105 -12.16 -4.22 23.56
N GLY A 106 -12.53 -3.01 24.02
CA GLY A 106 -11.80 -2.30 25.08
C GLY A 106 -10.39 -1.83 24.67
N MET A 107 -10.05 -1.85 23.37
CA MET A 107 -8.75 -1.44 22.87
C MET A 107 -8.46 0.03 23.23
N PRO A 108 -7.33 0.34 23.90
CA PRO A 108 -6.97 1.71 24.18
C PRO A 108 -6.51 2.42 22.90
N VAL A 109 -7.25 3.45 22.50
CA VAL A 109 -6.91 4.36 21.40
C VAL A 109 -6.85 5.78 21.92
N SER A 110 -5.87 6.54 21.45
CA SER A 110 -5.65 7.93 21.82
C SER A 110 -6.79 8.84 21.37
N GLU A 111 -7.07 9.88 22.15
CA GLU A 111 -8.03 10.93 21.79
C GLU A 111 -7.58 11.78 20.58
N LEU A 112 -6.36 11.59 20.11
CA LEU A 112 -5.91 12.13 18.84
C LEU A 112 -6.70 11.54 17.64
N LEU A 113 -7.12 10.28 17.74
CA LEU A 113 -7.81 9.52 16.67
C LEU A 113 -9.19 9.00 17.14
N PRO A 114 -10.13 9.89 17.52
CA PRO A 114 -11.41 9.49 18.10
C PRO A 114 -12.29 8.70 17.13
N HIS A 115 -12.27 9.03 15.82
CA HIS A 115 -13.09 8.35 14.82
C HIS A 115 -12.58 6.95 14.50
N LEU A 116 -11.26 6.73 14.40
CA LEU A 116 -10.68 5.40 14.32
C LEU A 116 -10.92 4.61 15.61
N GLY A 117 -10.88 5.26 16.77
CA GLY A 117 -11.27 4.67 18.03
C GLY A 117 -12.72 4.15 18.01
N ASP A 118 -13.62 4.84 17.31
CA ASP A 118 -15.00 4.35 17.10
C ASP A 118 -15.09 3.13 16.17
N ALA A 119 -14.06 2.78 15.44
CA ALA A 119 -13.95 1.59 14.61
C ALA A 119 -13.06 0.50 15.24
N ALA A 120 -12.69 0.61 16.51
CA ALA A 120 -11.71 -0.25 17.18
C ALA A 120 -12.02 -1.76 17.07
N ASP A 121 -13.29 -2.16 17.07
CA ASP A 121 -13.69 -3.56 16.92
C ASP A 121 -13.33 -4.17 15.54
N GLU A 122 -13.03 -3.32 14.53
CA GLU A 122 -12.57 -3.73 13.20
C GLU A 122 -11.06 -3.81 13.10
N LEU A 123 -10.34 -3.14 14.02
CA LEU A 123 -8.90 -2.91 13.91
C LEU A 123 -8.10 -4.07 14.48
N CYS A 124 -7.07 -4.50 13.75
CA CYS A 124 -5.95 -5.28 14.26
C CYS A 124 -4.74 -4.35 14.37
N VAL A 125 -4.30 -4.07 15.58
CA VAL A 125 -3.19 -3.17 15.86
C VAL A 125 -1.93 -3.98 16.13
N ILE A 126 -0.93 -3.84 15.27
CA ILE A 126 0.40 -4.45 15.44
C ILE A 126 1.30 -3.41 16.11
N ARG A 127 1.61 -3.57 17.40
CA ARG A 127 2.48 -2.66 18.15
C ARG A 127 3.96 -2.97 18.02
N SER A 128 4.26 -4.13 17.46
CA SER A 128 5.61 -4.71 17.44
C SER A 128 6.31 -4.60 16.09
N MET A 129 5.93 -3.61 15.27
CA MET A 129 6.59 -3.37 13.99
C MET A 129 8.04 -2.96 14.16
N LYS A 130 8.91 -3.42 13.24
CA LYS A 130 10.33 -3.06 13.16
C LYS A 130 10.72 -2.73 11.74
N ALA A 131 11.52 -1.66 11.56
CA ALA A 131 12.09 -1.24 10.28
C ALA A 131 13.63 -1.24 10.32
N ASP A 132 14.26 -1.07 9.16
CA ASP A 132 15.72 -1.19 9.02
C ASP A 132 16.44 0.16 8.95
N HIS A 133 15.73 1.25 8.63
CA HIS A 133 16.37 2.54 8.42
C HIS A 133 15.56 3.69 9.01
N ARG A 134 16.27 4.64 9.65
CA ARG A 134 15.68 5.81 10.34
C ARG A 134 15.57 7.07 9.50
N ASP A 135 16.08 7.08 8.27
CA ASP A 135 15.86 8.17 7.33
C ASP A 135 14.55 7.95 6.58
N HIS A 136 13.79 9.02 6.34
CA HIS A 136 12.47 8.95 5.73
C HIS A 136 12.48 8.33 4.34
N THR A 137 13.47 8.67 3.49
CA THR A 137 13.54 8.14 2.13
C THR A 137 13.76 6.63 2.14
N GLN A 138 14.76 6.17 2.88
CA GLN A 138 15.08 4.75 3.00
C GLN A 138 14.00 3.97 3.77
N GLY A 139 13.44 4.55 4.84
CA GLY A 139 12.34 3.95 5.59
C GLY A 139 11.10 3.78 4.72
N THR A 140 10.75 4.81 3.93
CA THR A 140 9.65 4.76 2.95
C THR A 140 9.89 3.67 1.91
N LEU A 141 11.10 3.61 1.32
CA LEU A 141 11.46 2.55 0.38
C LEU A 141 11.34 1.17 1.04
N GLY A 142 11.88 0.99 2.25
CA GLY A 142 11.78 -0.26 3.01
C GLY A 142 10.34 -0.72 3.19
N MET A 143 9.44 0.18 3.62
CA MET A 143 8.02 -0.12 3.84
C MET A 143 7.28 -0.50 2.55
N HIS A 144 7.67 0.04 1.40
CA HIS A 144 6.99 -0.23 0.14
C HIS A 144 7.61 -1.36 -0.68
N THR A 145 8.93 -1.54 -0.61
CA THR A 145 9.68 -2.43 -1.51
C THR A 145 10.45 -3.54 -0.80
N GLY A 146 10.49 -3.52 0.54
CA GLY A 146 11.33 -4.42 1.33
C GLY A 146 12.84 -4.15 1.21
N SER A 147 13.25 -3.02 0.62
CA SER A 147 14.65 -2.66 0.44
C SER A 147 14.89 -1.21 0.82
N VAL A 148 15.85 -0.97 1.70
CA VAL A 148 16.27 0.38 2.12
C VAL A 148 17.43 0.94 1.30
N THR A 149 18.03 0.12 0.43
CA THR A 149 19.30 0.46 -0.26
C THR A 149 19.10 0.69 -1.75
N PHE A 150 18.29 -0.16 -2.39
CA PHE A 150 18.08 -0.14 -3.83
C PHE A 150 16.61 -0.02 -4.15
N THR A 151 16.30 0.66 -5.23
CA THR A 151 14.95 0.61 -5.80
C THR A 151 14.64 -0.82 -6.18
N ARG A 152 13.46 -1.31 -5.80
CA ARG A 152 12.92 -2.63 -6.13
C ARG A 152 11.43 -2.50 -6.41
N PRO A 153 10.81 -3.50 -7.05
CA PRO A 153 9.38 -3.47 -7.25
C PRO A 153 8.64 -3.36 -5.92
N SER A 154 7.66 -2.48 -5.89
CA SER A 154 6.83 -2.24 -4.70
C SER A 154 5.87 -3.41 -4.40
N LEU A 155 5.33 -3.44 -3.18
CA LEU A 155 4.27 -4.37 -2.78
C LEU A 155 3.09 -4.33 -3.78
N GLY A 156 2.62 -3.13 -4.18
CA GLY A 156 1.55 -2.98 -5.16
C GLY A 156 1.92 -3.56 -6.53
N SER A 157 3.17 -3.37 -6.98
CA SER A 157 3.68 -3.97 -8.21
C SER A 157 3.75 -5.49 -8.14
N TRP A 158 4.18 -6.07 -7.01
CA TRP A 158 4.18 -7.51 -6.79
C TRP A 158 2.77 -8.11 -6.73
N VAL A 159 1.80 -7.41 -6.13
CA VAL A 159 0.39 -7.82 -6.12
C VAL A 159 -0.17 -7.82 -7.54
N SER A 160 0.09 -6.75 -8.30
CA SER A 160 -0.28 -6.67 -9.72
C SER A 160 0.35 -7.79 -10.55
N TYR A 161 1.64 -8.07 -10.34
CA TYR A 161 2.35 -9.15 -11.03
C TYR A 161 1.80 -10.54 -10.65
N GLY A 162 1.52 -10.76 -9.37
CA GLY A 162 1.05 -12.05 -8.87
C GLY A 162 -0.38 -12.40 -9.26
N LEU A 163 -1.29 -11.40 -9.30
CA LEU A 163 -2.72 -11.64 -9.48
C LEU A 163 -3.30 -11.09 -10.81
N GLY A 164 -2.58 -10.20 -11.50
CA GLY A 164 -3.13 -9.49 -12.65
C GLY A 164 -4.25 -8.52 -12.26
N THR A 165 -5.12 -8.19 -13.21
CA THR A 165 -6.23 -7.25 -13.01
C THR A 165 -7.59 -7.94 -13.07
N GLU A 166 -8.57 -7.45 -12.30
CA GLU A 166 -10.00 -7.79 -12.45
C GLU A 166 -10.71 -6.83 -13.42
N ASN A 167 -10.11 -5.67 -13.70
CA ASN A 167 -10.66 -4.65 -14.59
C ASN A 167 -9.63 -4.28 -15.66
N ARG A 168 -9.98 -4.54 -16.93
CA ARG A 168 -9.09 -4.25 -18.06
C ARG A 168 -8.97 -2.77 -18.40
N ASN A 169 -9.92 -1.95 -17.92
CA ASN A 169 -10.00 -0.53 -18.20
C ASN A 169 -9.35 0.34 -17.13
N LEU A 170 -8.92 -0.27 -16.01
CA LEU A 170 -8.21 0.44 -14.94
C LEU A 170 -6.89 -0.29 -14.61
N PRO A 171 -5.83 0.45 -14.26
CA PRO A 171 -4.61 -0.15 -13.75
C PRO A 171 -4.92 -1.00 -12.51
N SER A 172 -4.26 -2.15 -12.39
CA SER A 172 -4.38 -3.00 -11.22
C SER A 172 -3.76 -2.39 -9.96
N PHE A 173 -2.86 -1.41 -10.12
CA PHE A 173 -2.22 -0.65 -9.05
C PHE A 173 -2.35 0.85 -9.29
N MET A 174 -3.01 1.56 -8.39
CA MET A 174 -3.21 3.02 -8.45
C MET A 174 -2.73 3.67 -7.16
N VAL A 175 -2.14 4.87 -7.26
CA VAL A 175 -1.58 5.62 -6.14
C VAL A 175 -2.20 7.02 -6.10
N ILE A 176 -3.02 7.30 -5.10
CA ILE A 176 -3.61 8.61 -4.89
C ILE A 176 -2.65 9.44 -4.03
N ALA A 177 -1.82 10.23 -4.69
CA ALA A 177 -0.76 11.02 -4.08
C ALA A 177 -0.79 12.46 -4.62
N PRO A 178 -1.58 13.36 -4.00
CA PRO A 178 -1.57 14.78 -4.34
C PRO A 178 -0.16 15.37 -4.25
N HIS A 179 0.56 14.96 -3.23
CA HIS A 179 1.94 15.32 -2.97
C HIS A 179 2.80 14.07 -2.84
N LEU A 180 4.04 14.14 -3.33
CA LEU A 180 4.96 13.01 -3.29
C LEU A 180 5.43 12.74 -1.85
N PRO A 181 5.53 11.47 -1.42
CA PRO A 181 6.14 11.10 -0.15
C PRO A 181 7.66 11.30 -0.20
N PHE A 182 8.32 11.03 0.91
CA PHE A 182 9.77 10.88 0.91
C PHE A 182 10.17 9.75 -0.06
N GLY A 183 11.20 9.98 -0.88
CA GLY A 183 11.59 9.06 -1.95
C GLY A 183 10.88 9.30 -3.31
N GLY A 184 9.98 10.29 -3.40
CA GLY A 184 9.32 10.65 -4.65
C GLY A 184 8.38 9.55 -5.16
N GLU A 185 8.55 9.12 -6.42
CA GLU A 185 7.75 8.06 -7.06
C GLU A 185 8.39 6.66 -6.96
N GLN A 186 9.58 6.54 -6.39
CA GLN A 186 10.25 5.25 -6.22
C GLN A 186 9.45 4.23 -5.39
N PRO A 187 8.68 4.64 -4.35
CA PRO A 187 7.89 3.71 -3.53
C PRO A 187 6.84 2.90 -4.28
N TRP A 188 6.44 3.29 -5.48
CA TRP A 188 5.48 2.54 -6.30
C TRP A 188 6.03 2.10 -7.66
N SER A 189 7.36 1.99 -7.75
CA SER A 189 8.04 1.52 -8.95
C SER A 189 7.78 0.05 -9.21
N SER A 190 7.66 -0.31 -10.51
CA SER A 190 7.73 -1.71 -10.95
C SER A 190 9.17 -2.20 -11.12
N ASP A 191 10.14 -1.28 -11.19
CA ASP A 191 11.58 -1.53 -11.35
C ASP A 191 11.87 -2.61 -12.41
N PHE A 192 12.41 -3.78 -12.03
CA PHE A 192 12.70 -4.89 -12.95
C PHE A 192 11.46 -5.71 -13.37
N LEU A 193 10.31 -5.56 -12.73
CA LEU A 193 9.06 -6.14 -13.21
C LEU A 193 8.59 -5.42 -14.48
N PRO A 194 7.77 -6.06 -15.34
CA PRO A 194 7.21 -5.39 -16.51
C PRO A 194 6.50 -4.07 -16.14
N GLY A 195 6.69 -3.04 -16.96
CA GLY A 195 6.12 -1.70 -16.71
C GLY A 195 4.59 -1.64 -16.59
N ALA A 196 3.87 -2.67 -17.06
CA ALA A 196 2.43 -2.82 -16.87
C ALA A 196 2.02 -2.91 -15.39
N HIS A 197 2.96 -3.26 -14.48
CA HIS A 197 2.74 -3.36 -13.03
C HIS A 197 3.14 -2.09 -12.27
N GLN A 198 3.56 -1.03 -12.99
CA GLN A 198 3.89 0.28 -12.41
C GLN A 198 2.65 0.90 -11.75
N GLY A 199 2.81 1.48 -10.56
CA GLY A 199 1.75 2.25 -9.92
C GLY A 199 1.37 3.49 -10.72
N THR A 200 0.09 3.66 -11.02
CA THR A 200 -0.43 4.82 -11.74
C THR A 200 -0.83 5.90 -10.75
N ARG A 201 -0.12 7.03 -10.79
CA ARG A 201 -0.38 8.15 -9.90
C ARG A 201 -1.66 8.90 -10.29
N VAL A 202 -2.47 9.20 -9.26
CA VAL A 202 -3.70 9.99 -9.34
C VAL A 202 -3.54 11.24 -8.48
N GLN A 203 -3.93 12.39 -9.02
CA GLN A 203 -3.94 13.68 -8.30
C GLN A 203 -5.36 14.25 -8.30
N PRO A 204 -5.81 14.90 -7.20
CA PRO A 204 -7.09 15.60 -7.21
C PRO A 204 -7.06 16.75 -8.22
N GLY A 205 -8.13 16.90 -9.00
CA GLY A 205 -8.22 17.98 -9.98
C GLY A 205 -9.15 17.64 -11.15
N PRO A 206 -9.25 18.53 -12.14
CA PRO A 206 -10.06 18.29 -13.34
C PRO A 206 -9.52 17.13 -14.19
N ASP A 207 -8.21 16.89 -14.18
CA ASP A 207 -7.53 15.79 -14.85
C ASP A 207 -6.72 14.96 -13.84
N PRO A 208 -7.37 14.04 -13.11
CA PRO A 208 -6.73 13.25 -12.05
C PRO A 208 -5.56 12.39 -12.53
N VAL A 209 -5.58 11.98 -13.79
CA VAL A 209 -4.47 11.34 -14.50
C VAL A 209 -4.21 12.13 -15.77
N PRO A 210 -2.95 12.43 -16.12
CA PRO A 210 -2.63 13.16 -17.34
C PRO A 210 -3.25 12.50 -18.59
N PHE A 211 -3.77 13.32 -19.50
CA PHE A 211 -4.38 12.89 -20.78
C PHE A 211 -5.63 12.00 -20.65
N LEU A 212 -6.31 12.06 -19.51
CA LEU A 212 -7.54 11.29 -19.30
C LEU A 212 -8.68 11.73 -20.26
N ARG A 213 -8.69 12.99 -20.67
CA ARG A 213 -9.67 13.53 -21.62
C ARG A 213 -9.07 13.64 -23.01
N PRO A 214 -9.62 12.93 -24.02
CA PRO A 214 -9.12 13.05 -25.36
C PRO A 214 -9.47 14.44 -25.96
N PRO A 215 -8.53 15.07 -26.69
CA PRO A 215 -8.77 16.36 -27.31
C PRO A 215 -9.79 16.29 -28.45
N ALA A 216 -9.95 15.14 -29.12
CA ALA A 216 -10.86 14.90 -30.21
C ALA A 216 -11.46 13.48 -30.16
N PRO A 217 -12.53 13.22 -29.38
CA PRO A 217 -13.01 11.86 -29.11
C PRO A 217 -13.38 11.05 -30.37
N ALA A 218 -14.00 11.66 -31.36
CA ALA A 218 -14.41 10.98 -32.63
C ALA A 218 -13.20 10.56 -33.50
N ALA A 219 -12.17 11.41 -33.57
CA ALA A 219 -10.95 11.09 -34.30
C ALA A 219 -10.15 10.00 -33.55
N GLN A 220 -10.13 10.06 -32.24
CA GLN A 220 -9.42 9.08 -31.40
C GLN A 220 -9.96 7.66 -31.56
N GLU A 221 -11.27 7.47 -31.69
CA GLU A 221 -11.84 6.13 -31.89
C GLU A 221 -11.40 5.51 -33.24
N ALA A 222 -11.33 6.32 -34.29
CA ALA A 222 -10.80 5.87 -35.59
C ALA A 222 -9.30 5.53 -35.49
N GLU A 223 -8.51 6.39 -34.81
CA GLU A 223 -7.09 6.16 -34.58
C GLU A 223 -6.86 4.91 -33.74
N ARG A 224 -7.66 4.67 -32.69
CA ARG A 224 -7.60 3.49 -31.85
C ARG A 224 -7.79 2.20 -32.65
N SER A 225 -8.84 2.14 -33.48
CA SER A 225 -9.12 0.98 -34.31
C SER A 225 -7.99 0.67 -35.29
N LEU A 226 -7.37 1.72 -35.85
CA LEU A 226 -6.23 1.60 -36.75
C LEU A 226 -4.99 1.10 -36.00
N LEU A 227 -4.70 1.68 -34.82
CA LEU A 227 -3.58 1.28 -33.97
C LEU A 227 -3.70 -0.18 -33.51
N GLU A 228 -4.90 -0.64 -33.13
CA GLU A 228 -5.14 -2.05 -32.75
C GLU A 228 -4.79 -2.99 -33.91
N ALA A 229 -5.19 -2.64 -35.15
CA ALA A 229 -4.87 -3.46 -36.32
C ALA A 229 -3.36 -3.52 -36.59
N TYR A 230 -2.66 -2.36 -36.52
CA TYR A 230 -1.21 -2.29 -36.67
C TYR A 230 -0.46 -3.03 -35.54
N ASN A 231 -0.89 -2.84 -34.30
CA ASN A 231 -0.27 -3.50 -33.14
C ASN A 231 -0.41 -5.02 -33.22
N ARG A 232 -1.56 -5.53 -33.62
CA ARG A 232 -1.79 -6.97 -33.82
C ARG A 232 -0.85 -7.53 -34.86
N ARG A 233 -0.78 -6.89 -36.04
CA ARG A 233 0.11 -7.29 -37.13
C ARG A 233 1.57 -7.26 -36.68
N HIS A 234 2.00 -6.17 -36.02
CA HIS A 234 3.36 -6.01 -35.55
C HIS A 234 3.74 -7.08 -34.51
N LEU A 235 2.82 -7.41 -33.61
CA LEU A 235 3.01 -8.47 -32.61
C LEU A 235 3.16 -9.87 -33.27
N GLU A 236 2.36 -10.15 -34.30
CA GLU A 236 2.46 -11.39 -35.10
C GLU A 236 3.80 -11.48 -35.82
N GLU A 237 4.22 -10.41 -36.53
CA GLU A 237 5.51 -10.32 -37.24
C GLU A 237 6.71 -10.49 -36.27
N ARG A 238 6.59 -10.08 -34.99
CA ARG A 238 7.60 -10.26 -33.95
C ARG A 238 7.47 -11.58 -33.18
N GLY A 239 6.65 -12.51 -33.66
CA GLY A 239 6.49 -13.84 -33.03
C GLY A 239 5.91 -13.81 -31.63
N GLY A 240 5.11 -12.77 -31.29
CA GLY A 240 4.47 -12.62 -29.99
C GLY A 240 5.42 -12.13 -28.90
N ASP A 241 6.33 -11.21 -29.19
CA ASP A 241 7.28 -10.66 -28.21
C ASP A 241 6.53 -10.17 -26.95
N PRO A 242 6.81 -10.71 -25.76
CA PRO A 242 6.10 -10.36 -24.52
C PRO A 242 6.27 -8.89 -24.10
N ARG A 243 7.42 -8.27 -24.43
CA ARG A 243 7.67 -6.84 -24.14
C ARG A 243 6.80 -5.94 -24.98
N LEU A 244 6.64 -6.30 -26.26
CA LEU A 244 5.75 -5.59 -27.18
C LEU A 244 4.29 -5.77 -26.74
N ALA A 245 3.87 -6.98 -26.40
CA ALA A 245 2.54 -7.26 -25.85
C ALA A 245 2.23 -6.44 -24.60
N ALA A 246 3.17 -6.38 -23.64
CA ALA A 246 3.04 -5.57 -22.44
C ALA A 246 2.86 -4.07 -22.75
N ARG A 247 3.62 -3.54 -23.72
CA ARG A 247 3.50 -2.15 -24.16
C ARG A 247 2.16 -1.86 -24.81
N ILE A 248 1.69 -2.75 -25.70
CA ILE A 248 0.38 -2.63 -26.34
C ILE A 248 -0.72 -2.62 -25.27
N ARG A 249 -0.65 -3.54 -24.29
CA ARG A 249 -1.62 -3.60 -23.20
C ARG A 249 -1.65 -2.32 -22.36
N SER A 250 -0.49 -1.72 -22.08
CA SER A 250 -0.43 -0.45 -21.35
C SER A 250 -1.18 0.67 -22.08
N PHE A 251 -1.09 0.75 -23.40
CA PHE A 251 -1.87 1.71 -24.19
C PHE A 251 -3.37 1.39 -24.20
N GLU A 252 -3.76 0.13 -24.33
CA GLU A 252 -5.16 -0.29 -24.29
C GLU A 252 -5.79 0.04 -22.92
N THR A 253 -5.07 -0.18 -21.82
CA THR A 253 -5.51 0.23 -20.48
C THR A 253 -5.65 1.74 -20.38
N ALA A 254 -4.71 2.50 -20.93
CA ALA A 254 -4.79 3.98 -20.96
C ALA A 254 -6.04 4.48 -21.71
N PHE A 255 -6.41 3.85 -22.83
CA PHE A 255 -7.66 4.14 -23.52
C PHE A 255 -8.89 3.75 -22.69
N GLY A 256 -8.88 2.56 -22.08
CA GLY A 256 -9.94 2.12 -21.18
C GLY A 256 -10.16 3.08 -20.00
N MET A 257 -9.07 3.64 -19.45
CA MET A 257 -9.11 4.64 -18.39
C MET A 257 -9.86 5.91 -18.81
N GLN A 258 -9.76 6.36 -20.07
CA GLN A 258 -10.48 7.54 -20.54
C GLN A 258 -12.00 7.38 -20.47
N VAL A 259 -12.49 6.14 -20.51
CA VAL A 259 -13.93 5.83 -20.41
C VAL A 259 -14.35 5.65 -18.96
N GLU A 260 -13.62 4.88 -18.16
CA GLU A 260 -14.06 4.42 -16.84
C GLU A 260 -13.54 5.28 -15.67
N ALA A 261 -12.32 5.81 -15.79
CA ALA A 261 -11.69 6.55 -14.71
C ALA A 261 -12.40 7.89 -14.39
N PRO A 262 -12.91 8.68 -15.36
CA PRO A 262 -13.66 9.89 -15.03
C PRO A 262 -14.81 9.64 -14.08
N GLU A 263 -15.55 8.54 -14.28
CA GLU A 263 -16.64 8.17 -13.39
C GLU A 263 -16.13 7.73 -12.00
N ALA A 264 -15.02 7.02 -11.92
CA ALA A 264 -14.44 6.61 -10.64
C ALA A 264 -13.99 7.82 -9.80
N PHE A 265 -13.47 8.86 -10.43
CA PHE A 265 -12.98 10.07 -9.75
C PHE A 265 -14.05 11.12 -9.47
N ASP A 266 -15.18 11.10 -10.20
CA ASP A 266 -16.29 12.02 -9.98
C ASP A 266 -17.12 11.62 -8.77
N VAL A 267 -16.83 12.23 -7.63
CA VAL A 267 -17.56 12.00 -6.38
C VAL A 267 -18.82 12.86 -6.25
N SER A 268 -19.12 13.73 -7.23
CA SER A 268 -20.31 14.61 -7.19
C SER A 268 -21.63 13.84 -7.25
N LYS A 269 -21.59 12.61 -7.76
CA LYS A 269 -22.76 11.71 -7.84
C LYS A 269 -23.00 10.90 -6.56
N GLU A 270 -22.14 11.00 -5.57
CA GLU A 270 -22.34 10.35 -4.26
C GLU A 270 -23.44 11.07 -3.46
N SER A 271 -24.10 10.31 -2.59
CA SER A 271 -25.13 10.89 -1.72
C SER A 271 -24.50 11.92 -0.77
N GLU A 272 -25.29 12.92 -0.38
CA GLU A 272 -24.86 13.88 0.65
C GLU A 272 -24.45 13.18 1.96
N ALA A 273 -25.10 12.07 2.31
CA ALA A 273 -24.75 11.28 3.50
C ALA A 273 -23.34 10.69 3.35
N THR A 274 -23.00 10.16 2.18
CA THR A 274 -21.66 9.65 1.88
C THR A 274 -20.63 10.80 1.92
N LEU A 275 -20.89 11.91 1.26
CA LEU A 275 -19.98 13.06 1.27
C LEU A 275 -19.73 13.57 2.70
N ARG A 276 -20.80 13.71 3.49
CA ARG A 276 -20.70 14.08 4.92
C ARG A 276 -19.91 13.06 5.73
N LEU A 277 -20.11 11.76 5.48
CA LEU A 277 -19.37 10.70 6.19
C LEU A 277 -17.86 10.90 6.04
N TYR A 278 -17.38 11.12 4.81
CA TYR A 278 -15.96 11.34 4.51
C TYR A 278 -15.45 12.76 4.82
N GLY A 279 -16.32 13.66 5.28
CA GLY A 279 -15.97 15.05 5.55
C GLY A 279 -15.71 15.88 4.28
N ILE A 280 -16.34 15.50 3.16
CA ILE A 280 -16.24 16.23 1.89
C ILE A 280 -17.32 17.32 1.86
N GLU A 281 -16.88 18.55 1.72
CA GLU A 281 -17.76 19.72 1.62
C GLU A 281 -17.84 20.20 0.17
N PRO A 282 -19.06 20.36 -0.39
CA PRO A 282 -19.23 20.89 -1.74
C PRO A 282 -18.53 22.24 -1.92
N GLY A 283 -17.83 22.42 -3.03
CA GLY A 283 -17.14 23.67 -3.35
C GLY A 283 -15.78 23.88 -2.66
N LYS A 284 -15.38 23.02 -1.74
CA LYS A 284 -14.03 23.04 -1.17
C LYS A 284 -13.05 22.19 -1.99
N PRO A 285 -11.75 22.55 -1.97
CA PRO A 285 -10.72 21.72 -2.61
C PRO A 285 -10.74 20.29 -2.08
N PRO A 286 -10.46 19.28 -2.93
CA PRO A 286 -10.37 17.90 -2.51
C PRO A 286 -9.28 17.68 -1.45
N GLY A 287 -9.67 17.14 -0.28
CA GLY A 287 -8.78 16.75 0.80
C GLY A 287 -8.63 15.22 0.91
N PHE A 288 -8.13 14.73 2.05
CA PHE A 288 -7.93 13.31 2.28
C PHE A 288 -9.24 12.50 2.27
N GLY A 289 -10.38 13.13 2.60
CA GLY A 289 -11.70 12.52 2.44
C GLY A 289 -12.03 12.12 1.02
N TRP A 290 -11.67 12.97 0.04
CA TRP A 290 -11.80 12.62 -1.37
C TRP A 290 -10.91 11.43 -1.75
N GLN A 291 -9.67 11.40 -1.28
CA GLN A 291 -8.77 10.27 -1.55
C GLN A 291 -9.35 8.95 -1.04
N CYS A 292 -9.83 8.92 0.21
CA CYS A 292 -10.44 7.73 0.81
C CYS A 292 -11.72 7.30 0.05
N LEU A 293 -12.57 8.24 -0.36
CA LEU A 293 -13.78 7.94 -1.12
C LEU A 293 -13.46 7.40 -2.50
N VAL A 294 -12.49 7.99 -3.20
CA VAL A 294 -12.02 7.49 -4.51
C VAL A 294 -11.39 6.10 -4.37
N ALA A 295 -10.61 5.83 -3.32
CA ALA A 295 -10.06 4.50 -3.07
C ALA A 295 -11.16 3.45 -2.94
N ARG A 296 -12.24 3.73 -2.20
CA ARG A 296 -13.40 2.84 -2.12
C ARG A 296 -14.01 2.59 -3.51
N ARG A 297 -14.19 3.65 -4.31
CA ARG A 297 -14.75 3.55 -5.67
C ARG A 297 -13.88 2.77 -6.64
N LEU A 298 -12.56 2.84 -6.47
CA LEU A 298 -11.60 2.09 -7.28
C LEU A 298 -11.61 0.60 -6.94
N VAL A 299 -11.60 0.23 -5.66
CA VAL A 299 -11.68 -1.19 -5.27
C VAL A 299 -13.04 -1.80 -5.63
N GLU A 300 -14.11 -1.03 -5.57
CA GLU A 300 -15.46 -1.41 -6.02
C GLU A 300 -15.48 -1.75 -7.53
N ARG A 301 -14.57 -1.14 -8.32
CA ARG A 301 -14.36 -1.37 -9.76
C ARG A 301 -13.28 -2.39 -10.09
N GLY A 302 -12.77 -3.11 -9.09
CA GLY A 302 -11.82 -4.19 -9.32
C GLY A 302 -10.35 -3.78 -9.38
N VAL A 303 -9.98 -2.56 -8.93
CA VAL A 303 -8.57 -2.22 -8.73
C VAL A 303 -8.00 -3.04 -7.58
N ARG A 304 -6.92 -3.77 -7.83
CA ARG A 304 -6.33 -4.72 -6.86
C ARG A 304 -5.63 -4.03 -5.70
N PHE A 305 -4.89 -2.97 -5.99
CA PHE A 305 -4.11 -2.25 -4.99
C PHE A 305 -4.28 -0.75 -5.16
N VAL A 306 -4.78 -0.09 -4.14
CA VAL A 306 -4.92 1.36 -4.10
C VAL A 306 -4.10 1.90 -2.93
N GLU A 307 -3.10 2.71 -3.23
CA GLU A 307 -2.30 3.40 -2.22
C GLU A 307 -2.79 4.82 -2.03
N LEU A 308 -2.90 5.24 -0.78
CA LEU A 308 -3.21 6.61 -0.36
C LEU A 308 -2.01 7.19 0.36
N VAL A 309 -1.45 8.28 -0.14
CA VAL A 309 -0.38 9.01 0.54
C VAL A 309 -0.98 10.17 1.32
N GLU A 310 -1.00 10.05 2.66
CA GLU A 310 -1.48 11.09 3.55
C GLU A 310 -0.35 12.02 3.95
N ARG A 311 -0.37 13.24 3.39
CA ARG A 311 0.46 14.38 3.77
C ARG A 311 -0.15 15.67 3.21
N GLY A 312 0.27 16.81 3.74
CA GLY A 312 -0.12 18.11 3.21
C GLY A 312 0.82 18.64 2.12
N ALA A 313 0.55 19.84 1.65
CA ALA A 313 1.22 20.47 0.52
C ALA A 313 2.67 20.92 0.82
N GLY A 314 2.95 21.34 2.05
CA GLY A 314 4.28 21.80 2.45
C GLY A 314 5.29 20.66 2.56
N MET A 315 6.58 20.98 2.38
CA MET A 315 7.67 20.00 2.51
C MET A 315 7.62 19.29 3.86
N TYR A 316 7.32 19.99 4.93
CA TYR A 316 7.23 19.50 6.31
C TYR A 316 5.79 19.29 6.80
N ASP A 317 4.79 19.40 5.91
CA ASP A 317 3.38 19.15 6.27
C ASP A 317 3.09 17.64 6.20
N THR A 318 3.77 16.91 7.06
CA THR A 318 3.75 15.44 7.19
C THR A 318 3.56 15.08 8.66
N TRP A 319 3.66 13.79 8.99
CA TRP A 319 3.73 13.31 10.38
C TRP A 319 5.14 13.43 10.97
N ASP A 320 6.11 13.95 10.21
CA ASP A 320 7.44 14.26 10.70
C ASP A 320 7.40 15.47 11.66
N SER A 321 7.77 15.25 12.92
CA SER A 321 7.54 16.27 13.95
C SER A 321 8.65 16.29 14.99
N HIS A 322 9.71 17.02 14.64
CA HIS A 322 10.88 17.24 15.49
C HIS A 322 10.72 18.41 16.46
N GLU A 323 9.86 19.40 16.17
CA GLU A 323 9.76 20.65 16.96
C GLU A 323 8.52 20.71 17.84
N ASP A 324 7.32 20.42 17.30
CA ASP A 324 6.04 20.57 18.01
C ASP A 324 5.05 19.47 17.62
N LEU A 325 5.32 18.26 18.09
CA LEU A 325 4.51 17.07 17.78
C LEU A 325 3.01 17.28 18.10
N PRO A 326 2.62 17.89 19.23
CA PRO A 326 1.20 18.14 19.50
C PRO A 326 0.51 18.98 18.43
N ALA A 327 1.16 20.04 17.93
CA ALA A 327 0.57 20.90 16.90
C ALA A 327 0.49 20.16 15.55
N ASP A 328 1.57 19.51 15.16
CA ASP A 328 1.69 18.82 13.86
C ASP A 328 0.77 17.63 13.79
N HIS A 329 0.82 16.72 14.78
CA HIS A 329 -0.04 15.55 14.82
C HIS A 329 -1.52 15.89 14.93
N ALA A 330 -1.90 16.92 15.73
CA ALA A 330 -3.28 17.40 15.77
C ALA A 330 -3.76 17.92 14.41
N ARG A 331 -2.89 18.61 13.65
CA ARG A 331 -3.21 19.09 12.30
C ARG A 331 -3.45 17.94 11.34
N ARG A 332 -2.56 16.93 11.31
CA ARG A 332 -2.68 15.77 10.45
C ARG A 332 -3.86 14.89 10.84
N ALA A 333 -4.05 14.62 12.12
CA ALA A 333 -5.17 13.83 12.63
C ALA A 333 -6.53 14.43 12.26
N ARG A 334 -6.69 15.77 12.35
CA ARG A 334 -7.92 16.44 11.90
C ARG A 334 -8.22 16.19 10.41
N ALA A 335 -7.19 16.06 9.59
CA ALA A 335 -7.35 15.77 8.16
C ALA A 335 -7.64 14.28 7.88
N ALA A 336 -7.06 13.36 8.66
CA ALA A 336 -6.96 11.94 8.31
C ALA A 336 -7.92 11.03 9.12
N ASP A 337 -8.15 11.29 10.40
CA ASP A 337 -8.87 10.38 11.30
C ASP A 337 -10.30 10.06 10.82
N ARG A 338 -11.10 11.11 10.60
CA ARG A 338 -12.49 10.93 10.12
C ARG A 338 -12.57 10.23 8.76
N PRO A 339 -11.79 10.61 7.72
CA PRO A 339 -11.77 9.92 6.44
C PRO A 339 -11.37 8.43 6.52
N MET A 340 -10.36 8.07 7.33
CA MET A 340 -9.97 6.67 7.52
C MET A 340 -11.09 5.85 8.16
N ALA A 341 -11.71 6.38 9.22
CA ALA A 341 -12.85 5.74 9.85
C ALA A 341 -14.08 5.64 8.92
N ALA A 342 -14.31 6.68 8.10
CA ALA A 342 -15.36 6.69 7.09
C ALA A 342 -15.15 5.58 6.04
N LEU A 343 -13.91 5.42 5.58
CA LEU A 343 -13.54 4.36 4.65
C LEU A 343 -13.90 2.97 5.20
N LEU A 344 -13.51 2.66 6.43
CA LEU A 344 -13.85 1.38 7.08
C LEU A 344 -15.37 1.16 7.18
N ARG A 345 -16.10 2.19 7.63
CA ARG A 345 -17.56 2.13 7.78
C ARG A 345 -18.28 1.94 6.43
N ASP A 346 -17.84 2.66 5.38
CA ASP A 346 -18.44 2.57 4.04
C ASP A 346 -18.14 1.21 3.39
N LEU A 347 -16.90 0.73 3.48
CA LEU A 347 -16.53 -0.61 3.01
C LEU A 347 -17.35 -1.69 3.72
N ARG A 348 -17.53 -1.59 5.04
CA ARG A 348 -18.34 -2.54 5.80
C ARG A 348 -19.82 -2.49 5.40
N ALA A 349 -20.40 -1.28 5.31
CA ALA A 349 -21.81 -1.11 4.93
C ALA A 349 -22.12 -1.67 3.53
N ARG A 350 -21.11 -1.75 2.65
CA ARG A 350 -21.23 -2.30 1.30
C ARG A 350 -20.84 -3.78 1.19
N GLY A 351 -20.43 -4.42 2.28
CA GLY A 351 -19.90 -5.79 2.27
C GLY A 351 -18.51 -5.92 1.63
N LEU A 352 -17.87 -4.82 1.29
CA LEU A 352 -16.54 -4.81 0.64
C LEU A 352 -15.39 -5.08 1.63
N LEU A 353 -15.60 -4.80 2.92
CA LEU A 353 -14.56 -5.02 3.94
C LEU A 353 -14.22 -6.50 4.13
N GLU A 354 -15.14 -7.40 3.76
CA GLU A 354 -14.94 -8.85 3.86
C GLU A 354 -13.81 -9.36 2.96
N ASP A 355 -13.60 -8.71 1.80
CA ASP A 355 -12.58 -9.10 0.81
C ASP A 355 -11.60 -7.96 0.44
N THR A 356 -11.66 -6.84 1.17
CA THR A 356 -10.72 -5.72 1.05
C THR A 356 -9.89 -5.59 2.32
N LEU A 357 -8.58 -5.70 2.19
CA LEU A 357 -7.64 -5.43 3.28
C LEU A 357 -7.33 -3.94 3.31
N VAL A 358 -7.64 -3.28 4.42
CA VAL A 358 -7.22 -1.90 4.69
C VAL A 358 -5.98 -1.94 5.58
N VAL A 359 -4.90 -1.30 5.13
CA VAL A 359 -3.63 -1.17 5.83
C VAL A 359 -3.41 0.30 6.15
N ILE A 360 -3.11 0.64 7.40
CA ILE A 360 -2.75 2.00 7.82
C ILE A 360 -1.37 1.89 8.47
N THR A 361 -0.36 2.53 7.89
CA THR A 361 1.04 2.40 8.33
C THR A 361 1.84 3.65 8.04
N SER A 362 3.07 3.68 8.52
CA SER A 362 4.09 4.69 8.26
C SER A 362 5.44 4.00 8.09
N GLU A 363 6.48 4.74 7.72
CA GLU A 363 7.84 4.19 7.52
C GLU A 363 8.52 3.77 8.82
N PHE A 364 8.18 4.40 9.95
CA PHE A 364 8.66 4.11 11.31
C PHE A 364 7.83 4.91 12.34
N GLY A 365 8.22 4.88 13.61
CA GLY A 365 7.57 5.57 14.70
C GLY A 365 8.43 6.67 15.34
N ARG A 366 8.10 7.02 16.59
CA ARG A 366 8.75 8.09 17.35
C ARG A 366 9.18 7.61 18.74
N PRO A 367 10.43 7.94 19.20
CA PRO A 367 10.88 7.58 20.56
C PRO A 367 10.22 8.48 21.62
N PRO A 368 10.25 8.07 22.90
CA PRO A 368 9.64 8.81 23.99
C PRO A 368 10.43 10.02 24.47
N PHE A 369 11.41 10.50 23.71
CA PHE A 369 12.35 11.51 24.15
C PHE A 369 12.13 12.85 23.48
N GLU A 370 12.44 13.92 24.24
CA GLU A 370 12.43 15.30 23.75
C GLU A 370 13.37 15.47 22.55
N ASP A 371 12.88 16.13 21.52
CA ASP A 371 13.63 16.56 20.35
C ASP A 371 13.23 17.97 19.95
N GLY A 372 14.13 18.64 19.17
CA GLY A 372 13.91 19.98 18.69
C GLY A 372 14.10 21.09 19.73
N SER A 373 14.07 22.34 19.27
CA SER A 373 14.34 23.53 20.09
C SER A 373 13.17 23.86 21.05
N LYS A 374 11.94 23.44 20.69
CA LYS A 374 10.75 23.63 21.54
C LYS A 374 10.60 22.58 22.62
N GLY A 375 11.41 21.49 22.59
CA GLY A 375 11.33 20.40 23.56
C GLY A 375 10.00 19.65 23.57
N ARG A 376 9.28 19.64 22.45
CA ARG A 376 7.96 18.99 22.28
C ARG A 376 7.91 18.07 21.07
N GLY A 377 9.01 17.95 20.34
CA GLY A 377 9.17 17.03 19.24
C GLY A 377 9.65 15.66 19.68
N ARG A 378 9.65 14.73 18.75
CA ARG A 378 10.22 13.40 18.89
C ARG A 378 11.03 13.06 17.64
N SER A 379 12.18 12.43 17.80
CA SER A 379 13.04 11.95 16.71
C SER A 379 12.45 10.69 16.03
N HIS A 380 13.25 9.91 15.31
CA HIS A 380 12.82 8.72 14.57
C HIS A 380 13.07 7.44 15.36
N GLN A 381 12.12 6.48 15.31
CA GLN A 381 12.16 5.21 16.00
C GLN A 381 11.87 4.04 15.06
N ILE A 382 12.87 3.20 14.80
CA ILE A 382 12.76 2.04 13.91
C ILE A 382 12.57 0.72 14.63
N SER A 383 12.98 0.64 15.89
CA SER A 383 12.98 -0.61 16.68
C SER A 383 11.60 -0.99 17.22
N ALA A 384 10.67 -0.04 17.23
CA ALA A 384 9.29 -0.25 17.65
C ALA A 384 8.37 0.82 17.05
N PHE A 385 7.35 0.42 16.30
CA PHE A 385 6.28 1.28 15.82
C PHE A 385 4.99 0.50 15.59
N THR A 386 3.94 1.17 15.15
CA THR A 386 2.61 0.56 15.01
C THR A 386 2.11 0.61 13.58
N SER A 387 1.56 -0.51 13.10
CA SER A 387 0.72 -0.57 11.91
C SER A 387 -0.66 -1.12 12.27
N VAL A 388 -1.67 -0.75 11.50
CA VAL A 388 -3.06 -1.16 11.72
C VAL A 388 -3.59 -1.84 10.47
N LEU A 389 -4.26 -2.97 10.65
CA LEU A 389 -4.94 -3.72 9.59
C LEU A 389 -6.44 -3.80 9.90
N ALA A 390 -7.28 -3.88 8.86
CA ALA A 390 -8.70 -4.15 9.01
C ALA A 390 -9.25 -4.89 7.79
N GLY A 391 -10.27 -5.72 8.00
CA GLY A 391 -10.97 -6.48 6.95
C GLY A 391 -10.26 -7.73 6.48
N ALA A 392 -10.79 -8.36 5.44
CA ALA A 392 -10.20 -9.48 4.69
C ALA A 392 -9.61 -10.62 5.55
N GLY A 393 -10.31 -11.04 6.59
CA GLY A 393 -9.90 -12.16 7.44
C GLY A 393 -8.80 -11.83 8.45
N VAL A 394 -8.59 -10.55 8.76
CA VAL A 394 -7.79 -10.09 9.89
C VAL A 394 -8.66 -10.09 11.16
N ARG A 395 -8.08 -10.41 12.31
CA ARG A 395 -8.78 -10.40 13.61
C ARG A 395 -9.09 -8.97 14.03
N GLY A 396 -10.37 -8.57 13.97
CA GLY A 396 -10.82 -7.29 14.51
C GLY A 396 -10.77 -7.23 16.04
N GLY A 397 -10.65 -6.03 16.62
CA GLY A 397 -10.54 -5.81 18.06
C GLY A 397 -9.28 -6.40 18.70
N HIS A 398 -8.24 -6.69 17.92
CA HIS A 398 -7.05 -7.41 18.34
C HIS A 398 -5.79 -6.51 18.41
N VAL A 399 -4.98 -6.73 19.43
CA VAL A 399 -3.66 -6.10 19.55
C VAL A 399 -2.60 -7.20 19.51
N HIS A 400 -1.65 -7.09 18.58
CA HIS A 400 -0.54 -8.02 18.41
C HIS A 400 0.78 -7.39 18.82
N GLY A 401 1.57 -8.17 19.57
CA GLY A 401 2.90 -7.79 20.03
C GLY A 401 2.91 -6.77 21.16
N GLU A 402 4.09 -6.55 21.72
CA GLU A 402 4.28 -5.66 22.84
C GLU A 402 5.65 -4.98 22.78
N THR A 403 5.69 -3.72 23.17
CA THR A 403 6.92 -2.95 23.37
C THR A 403 7.23 -2.76 24.85
N ASP A 404 8.47 -2.43 25.18
CA ASP A 404 8.92 -2.16 26.53
C ASP A 404 8.15 -1.01 27.21
N ASP A 405 8.41 -0.76 28.48
CA ASP A 405 7.74 0.28 29.28
C ASP A 405 7.85 1.70 28.70
N TYR A 406 8.85 1.95 27.87
CA TYR A 406 9.10 3.22 27.21
C TYR A 406 8.68 3.22 25.72
N GLY A 407 8.32 2.05 25.16
CA GLY A 407 7.98 1.90 23.73
C GLY A 407 9.18 2.07 22.79
N ILE A 408 10.38 1.70 23.26
CA ILE A 408 11.63 1.82 22.49
C ILE A 408 11.95 0.52 21.77
N GLN A 409 11.78 -0.62 22.45
CA GLN A 409 12.10 -1.94 21.93
C GLN A 409 10.87 -2.84 21.91
N VAL A 410 10.77 -3.67 20.89
CA VAL A 410 9.81 -4.76 20.88
C VAL A 410 10.30 -5.87 21.82
N ILE A 411 9.44 -6.28 22.75
CA ILE A 411 9.73 -7.32 23.75
C ILE A 411 8.95 -8.62 23.51
N ARG A 412 7.87 -8.57 22.71
CA ARG A 412 7.07 -9.75 22.37
C ARG A 412 6.56 -9.70 20.94
N ASP A 413 6.57 -10.84 20.26
CA ASP A 413 6.02 -11.07 18.92
C ASP A 413 6.46 -10.00 17.89
N PRO A 414 7.77 -9.85 17.62
CA PRO A 414 8.26 -8.86 16.68
C PRO A 414 7.75 -9.13 15.26
N VAL A 415 7.39 -8.06 14.55
CA VAL A 415 6.96 -8.08 13.15
C VAL A 415 7.86 -7.16 12.35
N HIS A 416 8.76 -7.75 11.58
CA HIS A 416 9.60 -7.01 10.64
C HIS A 416 8.78 -6.57 9.42
N VAL A 417 9.22 -5.54 8.70
CA VAL A 417 8.57 -5.11 7.44
C VAL A 417 8.41 -6.27 6.46
N HIS A 418 9.37 -7.19 6.37
CA HIS A 418 9.25 -8.38 5.50
C HIS A 418 8.17 -9.35 5.99
N ASP A 419 7.96 -9.50 7.32
CA ASP A 419 6.88 -10.32 7.88
C ASP A 419 5.52 -9.70 7.57
N PHE A 420 5.45 -8.37 7.64
CA PHE A 420 4.27 -7.60 7.28
C PHE A 420 3.90 -7.79 5.80
N HIS A 421 4.88 -7.68 4.91
CA HIS A 421 4.70 -7.96 3.47
C HIS A 421 4.28 -9.41 3.21
N ALA A 422 4.95 -10.39 3.84
CA ALA A 422 4.58 -11.81 3.72
C ALA A 422 3.13 -12.05 4.14
N THR A 423 2.67 -11.37 5.21
CA THR A 423 1.31 -11.49 5.74
C THR A 423 0.27 -10.87 4.79
N ILE A 424 0.55 -9.70 4.23
CA ILE A 424 -0.34 -9.06 3.23
C ILE A 424 -0.45 -9.95 1.98
N LEU A 425 0.69 -10.46 1.46
CA LEU A 425 0.68 -11.38 0.32
C LEU A 425 -0.09 -12.67 0.63
N HIS A 426 0.07 -13.22 1.83
CA HIS A 426 -0.67 -14.41 2.26
C HIS A 426 -2.18 -14.16 2.29
N LEU A 427 -2.66 -13.03 2.82
CA LEU A 427 -4.08 -12.68 2.79
C LEU A 427 -4.63 -12.62 1.36
N LEU A 428 -3.82 -12.17 0.40
CA LEU A 428 -4.13 -12.15 -1.03
C LEU A 428 -4.03 -13.52 -1.72
N GLY A 429 -3.74 -14.58 -0.96
CA GLY A 429 -3.55 -15.94 -1.52
C GLY A 429 -2.22 -16.14 -2.22
N LEU A 430 -1.27 -15.24 -2.04
CA LEU A 430 0.06 -15.31 -2.62
C LEU A 430 1.08 -15.84 -1.60
N ASP A 431 1.77 -16.89 -2.00
CA ASP A 431 2.92 -17.39 -1.25
C ASP A 431 4.13 -16.52 -1.59
N HIS A 432 4.64 -15.79 -0.59
CA HIS A 432 5.72 -14.81 -0.75
C HIS A 432 7.07 -15.46 -1.14
N GLU A 433 7.25 -16.76 -0.92
CA GLU A 433 8.45 -17.50 -1.33
C GLU A 433 8.35 -18.00 -2.77
N ARG A 434 7.14 -18.34 -3.24
CA ARG A 434 6.87 -18.80 -4.60
C ARG A 434 6.67 -17.67 -5.60
N LEU A 435 6.27 -16.48 -5.11
CA LEU A 435 6.09 -15.30 -5.95
C LEU A 435 7.46 -14.70 -6.28
N THR A 436 8.07 -15.17 -7.35
CA THR A 436 9.41 -14.78 -7.77
C THR A 436 9.42 -14.23 -9.20
N PHE A 437 10.43 -13.41 -9.48
CA PHE A 437 10.75 -12.92 -10.82
C PHE A 437 12.24 -13.11 -11.10
N ARG A 438 12.56 -13.73 -12.24
CA ARG A 438 13.94 -13.97 -12.67
C ARG A 438 14.55 -12.70 -13.28
N HIS A 439 15.51 -12.10 -12.62
CA HIS A 439 16.22 -10.92 -13.12
C HIS A 439 17.73 -11.09 -12.95
N LEU A 440 18.53 -10.77 -13.99
CA LEU A 440 20.00 -10.87 -13.98
C LEU A 440 20.56 -12.19 -13.39
N GLY A 441 19.87 -13.31 -13.66
CA GLY A 441 20.33 -14.62 -13.21
C GLY A 441 19.89 -15.03 -11.80
N ARG A 442 19.25 -14.16 -11.03
CA ARG A 442 18.70 -14.43 -9.68
C ARG A 442 17.18 -14.38 -9.69
N ASP A 443 16.53 -15.22 -8.88
CA ASP A 443 15.13 -15.14 -8.59
C ASP A 443 14.90 -14.15 -7.42
N PHE A 444 14.22 -13.06 -7.69
CA PHE A 444 13.87 -12.03 -6.71
C PHE A 444 12.47 -12.26 -6.19
N ARG A 445 12.22 -11.89 -4.94
CA ARG A 445 10.91 -11.82 -4.30
C ARG A 445 10.84 -10.58 -3.40
N LEU A 446 9.63 -10.11 -3.08
CA LEU A 446 9.42 -8.90 -2.27
C LEU A 446 10.13 -8.98 -0.91
N THR A 447 10.06 -10.14 -0.27
CA THR A 447 10.60 -10.38 1.08
C THR A 447 12.08 -10.76 1.09
N ASP A 448 12.76 -10.72 -0.04
CA ASP A 448 14.15 -11.18 -0.24
C ASP A 448 14.40 -12.55 0.37
N VAL A 449 15.29 -12.70 1.33
CA VAL A 449 15.58 -13.97 2.03
C VAL A 449 14.82 -14.12 3.35
N ALA A 450 14.00 -13.14 3.72
CA ALA A 450 13.30 -13.06 5.00
C ALA A 450 11.77 -13.22 4.81
N GLY A 451 11.02 -12.85 5.84
CA GLY A 451 9.56 -12.83 5.85
C GLY A 451 8.93 -14.09 6.46
N ARG A 452 8.09 -13.87 7.45
CA ARG A 452 7.25 -14.88 8.10
C ARG A 452 5.81 -14.39 8.10
N VAL A 453 4.88 -15.23 7.72
CA VAL A 453 3.44 -14.91 7.84
C VAL A 453 3.06 -14.83 9.33
N VAL A 454 2.55 -13.71 9.78
CA VAL A 454 2.08 -13.47 11.15
C VAL A 454 0.68 -14.07 11.29
N ARG A 455 0.60 -15.38 11.53
CA ARG A 455 -0.67 -16.13 11.57
C ARG A 455 -1.55 -15.75 12.77
N GLU A 456 -0.96 -15.23 13.81
CA GLU A 456 -1.57 -14.84 15.07
C GLU A 456 -2.60 -13.69 14.90
N ILE A 457 -2.48 -12.91 13.83
CA ILE A 457 -3.44 -11.84 13.51
C ILE A 457 -4.53 -12.26 12.52
N LEU A 458 -4.50 -13.50 12.04
CA LEU A 458 -5.49 -14.02 11.09
C LEU A 458 -6.71 -14.59 11.83
N ALA A 459 -7.93 -14.33 11.32
CA ALA A 459 -9.19 -14.82 11.86
C ALA A 459 -9.49 -16.28 11.45
#